data_dd3f524b4b3b3a4c9b082b7ba281d92e
#
_entry.id   dd3f524b4b3b3a4c9b082b7ba281d92e
#
_cell.length_a   1.000
_cell.length_b   1.000
_cell.length_c   1.000
_cell.angle_alpha   90.00
_cell.angle_beta   90.00
_cell.angle_gamma   90.00
#
_symmetry.space_group_name_H-M   'P 1'
#
loop_
_entity.id
_entity.type
_entity.pdbx_description
1 polymer ?
#
loop_
_entity_poly.entity_id
_entity_poly.type
_entity_poly.pdbx_seq_one_letter_code
_entity_poly.pdbx_strand_id
1 'polypeptide(L)'
;MIALDTVSGYRVLLVGDAIIDEYIYVRTIGKAIKENALSSIRGKTEQFKGGVWAAAAHVKNFCAHVDVLVGSQVMKNSRLVDDIYLRKLHVTHELVDNDDTIPSYDFGSYDLIIICDFGHGTLTKELIAKLSKEARYLAVNAQTNATNMGFNLITKYHRADFVVVDELEARLAAHDRDGAIEDVILALDFKKIIVTRGTQGAVGFDGAFERQTAMTDKVIDS
;
A
#
# COMPACT_ATOMS: atom_id res chain seq x y z
N MET A 1 -18.65 17.38 8.65
CA MET A 1 -18.99 15.98 8.27
C MET A 1 -19.30 16.01 6.79
N ILE A 2 -18.43 15.37 5.96
CA ILE A 2 -18.69 15.22 4.51
C ILE A 2 -19.86 14.23 4.41
N ALA A 3 -20.94 14.63 3.76
CA ALA A 3 -22.05 13.71 3.53
C ALA A 3 -21.58 12.62 2.57
N LEU A 4 -21.71 11.35 2.95
CA LEU A 4 -21.34 10.19 2.11
C LEU A 4 -22.00 10.27 0.72
N ASP A 5 -23.19 10.84 0.66
CA ASP A 5 -23.93 11.07 -0.60
C ASP A 5 -23.15 11.98 -1.58
N THR A 6 -22.27 12.86 -1.10
CA THR A 6 -21.48 13.76 -1.95
C THR A 6 -20.42 13.01 -2.75
N VAL A 7 -19.84 11.96 -2.18
CA VAL A 7 -18.74 11.20 -2.84
C VAL A 7 -19.26 10.02 -3.65
N SER A 8 -20.52 9.62 -3.47
CA SER A 8 -21.10 8.45 -4.15
C SER A 8 -21.09 8.58 -5.68
N GLY A 9 -21.23 9.80 -6.20
CA GLY A 9 -21.20 10.07 -7.64
C GLY A 9 -19.81 10.24 -8.25
N TYR A 10 -18.74 10.21 -7.45
CA TYR A 10 -17.38 10.40 -7.96
C TYR A 10 -16.93 9.22 -8.81
N ARG A 11 -16.24 9.55 -9.90
CA ARG A 11 -15.49 8.59 -10.70
C ARG A 11 -14.07 8.51 -10.14
N VAL A 12 -13.73 7.34 -9.60
CA VAL A 12 -12.45 7.10 -8.95
C VAL A 12 -11.65 6.07 -9.74
N LEU A 13 -10.39 6.38 -10.03
CA LEU A 13 -9.44 5.42 -10.57
C LEU A 13 -8.40 5.09 -9.49
N LEU A 14 -8.23 3.81 -9.18
CA LEU A 14 -7.10 3.36 -8.41
C LEU A 14 -6.00 2.86 -9.35
N VAL A 15 -4.77 3.29 -9.10
CA VAL A 15 -3.59 2.89 -9.88
C VAL A 15 -2.56 2.33 -8.92
N GLY A 16 -2.07 1.13 -9.17
CA GLY A 16 -1.02 0.62 -8.30
C GLY A 16 -0.72 -0.87 -8.46
N ASP A 17 0.13 -1.34 -7.56
CA ASP A 17 0.56 -2.72 -7.58
C ASP A 17 -0.53 -3.63 -7.03
N ALA A 18 -0.87 -4.64 -7.80
CA ALA A 18 -1.74 -5.71 -7.36
C ALA A 18 -0.94 -6.77 -6.60
N ILE A 19 -1.53 -7.28 -5.53
CA ILE A 19 -0.89 -8.26 -4.66
C ILE A 19 -1.82 -9.47 -4.49
N ILE A 20 -1.25 -10.67 -4.54
CA ILE A 20 -1.92 -11.90 -4.11
C ILE A 20 -1.24 -12.35 -2.81
N ASP A 21 -1.97 -12.28 -1.72
CA ASP A 21 -1.54 -12.81 -0.43
C ASP A 21 -1.98 -14.26 -0.29
N GLU A 22 -1.03 -15.19 -0.34
CA GLU A 22 -1.27 -16.62 -0.21
C GLU A 22 -0.81 -17.10 1.17
N TYR A 23 -1.70 -17.75 1.90
CA TYR A 23 -1.42 -18.39 3.19
C TYR A 23 -1.45 -19.90 3.02
N ILE A 24 -0.29 -20.54 3.20
CA ILE A 24 -0.11 -21.98 3.13
C ILE A 24 0.03 -22.48 4.56
N TYR A 25 -1.03 -23.05 5.09
CA TYR A 25 -1.02 -23.60 6.45
C TYR A 25 -0.27 -24.92 6.46
N VAL A 26 0.66 -25.07 7.40
CA VAL A 26 1.50 -26.25 7.53
C VAL A 26 1.57 -26.70 8.98
N ARG A 27 1.63 -28.02 9.18
CA ARG A 27 1.95 -28.61 10.47
C ARG A 27 3.42 -28.96 10.52
N THR A 28 4.19 -28.25 11.33
CA THR A 28 5.61 -28.53 11.54
C THR A 28 5.78 -29.83 12.34
N ILE A 29 6.53 -30.80 11.78
CA ILE A 29 6.80 -32.10 12.41
C ILE A 29 8.20 -32.20 13.02
N GLY A 30 9.04 -31.19 12.78
CA GLY A 30 10.37 -31.07 13.36
C GLY A 30 11.47 -30.87 12.33
N LYS A 31 12.72 -31.09 12.74
CA LYS A 31 13.89 -30.99 11.87
C LYS A 31 13.97 -32.18 10.93
N ALA A 32 14.28 -31.95 9.68
CA ALA A 32 14.56 -33.01 8.72
C ALA A 32 15.81 -33.83 9.16
N ILE A 33 15.78 -35.15 8.97
CA ILE A 33 16.83 -36.05 9.47
C ILE A 33 18.15 -35.80 8.72
N LYS A 34 18.08 -35.57 7.41
CA LYS A 34 19.27 -35.50 6.53
C LYS A 34 19.75 -34.10 6.25
N GLU A 35 18.99 -33.07 6.60
CA GLU A 35 19.25 -31.68 6.23
C GLU A 35 18.95 -30.71 7.40
N ASN A 36 19.58 -29.55 7.39
CA ASN A 36 19.28 -28.50 8.38
C ASN A 36 18.08 -27.66 7.95
N ALA A 37 16.92 -28.33 7.82
CA ALA A 37 15.66 -27.70 7.39
C ALA A 37 14.52 -28.14 8.31
N LEU A 38 13.45 -27.32 8.37
CA LEU A 38 12.19 -27.72 8.98
C LEU A 38 11.40 -28.60 8.01
N SER A 39 10.85 -29.68 8.54
CA SER A 39 9.95 -30.58 7.82
C SER A 39 8.52 -30.29 8.27
N SER A 40 7.61 -30.15 7.33
CA SER A 40 6.21 -29.82 7.60
C SER A 40 5.28 -30.56 6.64
N ILE A 41 4.07 -30.84 7.11
CA ILE A 41 2.99 -31.37 6.28
C ILE A 41 2.13 -30.19 5.81
N ARG A 42 1.95 -30.07 4.49
CA ARG A 42 1.10 -29.04 3.90
C ARG A 42 -0.38 -29.33 4.17
N GLY A 43 -1.10 -28.35 4.68
CA GLY A 43 -2.54 -28.34 4.89
C GLY A 43 -3.28 -27.49 3.83
N LYS A 44 -4.26 -26.71 4.29
CA LYS A 44 -5.06 -25.82 3.42
C LYS A 44 -4.21 -24.66 2.88
N THR A 45 -4.67 -24.10 1.77
CA THR A 45 -4.14 -22.86 1.21
C THR A 45 -5.29 -21.87 1.01
N GLU A 46 -5.08 -20.61 1.40
CA GLU A 46 -6.02 -19.52 1.21
C GLU A 46 -5.33 -18.39 0.43
N GLN A 47 -6.07 -17.71 -0.45
CA GLN A 47 -5.56 -16.59 -1.22
C GLN A 47 -6.49 -15.39 -1.08
N PHE A 48 -5.89 -14.20 -0.98
CA PHE A 48 -6.60 -12.94 -0.86
C PHE A 48 -6.02 -11.94 -1.86
N LYS A 49 -6.91 -11.10 -2.40
CA LYS A 49 -6.52 -9.96 -3.24
C LYS A 49 -6.13 -8.79 -2.35
N GLY A 50 -4.87 -8.41 -2.40
CA GLY A 50 -4.26 -7.29 -1.67
C GLY A 50 -3.86 -6.14 -2.58
N GLY A 51 -3.07 -5.21 -2.03
CA GLY A 51 -2.58 -4.05 -2.75
C GLY A 51 -3.72 -3.16 -3.26
N VAL A 52 -3.59 -2.70 -4.49
CA VAL A 52 -4.59 -1.82 -5.12
C VAL A 52 -5.99 -2.45 -5.20
N TRP A 53 -6.10 -3.77 -5.29
CA TRP A 53 -7.40 -4.46 -5.31
C TRP A 53 -8.14 -4.36 -3.97
N ALA A 54 -7.40 -4.49 -2.85
CA ALA A 54 -7.98 -4.30 -1.52
C ALA A 54 -8.45 -2.86 -1.32
N ALA A 55 -7.63 -1.88 -1.71
CA ALA A 55 -8.00 -0.47 -1.66
C ALA A 55 -9.26 -0.19 -2.50
N ALA A 56 -9.34 -0.75 -3.72
CA ALA A 56 -10.53 -0.60 -4.58
C ALA A 56 -11.79 -1.22 -3.97
N ALA A 57 -11.68 -2.38 -3.29
CA ALA A 57 -12.80 -2.99 -2.60
C ALA A 57 -13.35 -2.10 -1.48
N HIS A 58 -12.50 -1.36 -0.77
CA HIS A 58 -12.93 -0.37 0.21
C HIS A 58 -13.59 0.85 -0.43
N VAL A 59 -13.00 1.43 -1.49
CA VAL A 59 -13.55 2.61 -2.18
C VAL A 59 -14.91 2.34 -2.80
N LYS A 60 -15.16 1.13 -3.30
CA LYS A 60 -16.47 0.70 -3.84
C LYS A 60 -17.62 0.77 -2.84
N ASN A 61 -17.34 0.81 -1.54
CA ASN A 61 -18.36 1.02 -0.52
C ASN A 61 -18.86 2.48 -0.46
N PHE A 62 -18.14 3.41 -1.06
CA PHE A 62 -18.43 4.85 -1.00
C PHE A 62 -18.74 5.46 -2.38
N CYS A 63 -18.15 4.93 -3.44
CA CYS A 63 -18.24 5.46 -4.80
C CYS A 63 -18.82 4.41 -5.75
N ALA A 64 -19.79 4.83 -6.58
CA ALA A 64 -20.45 3.93 -7.54
C ALA A 64 -19.55 3.58 -8.74
N HIS A 65 -18.63 4.47 -9.12
CA HIS A 65 -17.78 4.31 -10.30
C HIS A 65 -16.32 4.20 -9.90
N VAL A 66 -15.82 2.97 -9.81
CA VAL A 66 -14.45 2.66 -9.38
C VAL A 66 -13.78 1.75 -10.39
N ASP A 67 -12.78 2.29 -11.07
CA ASP A 67 -11.91 1.57 -11.99
C ASP A 67 -10.55 1.29 -11.34
N VAL A 68 -9.83 0.28 -11.85
CA VAL A 68 -8.52 -0.12 -11.32
C VAL A 68 -7.54 -0.33 -12.48
N LEU A 69 -6.39 0.34 -12.41
CA LEU A 69 -5.26 0.12 -13.31
C LEU A 69 -4.17 -0.62 -12.54
N VAL A 70 -3.81 -1.79 -13.03
CA VAL A 70 -2.69 -2.62 -12.53
C VAL A 70 -1.65 -2.80 -13.63
N GLY A 71 -0.42 -3.12 -13.23
CA GLY A 71 0.65 -3.43 -14.19
C GLY A 71 0.50 -4.80 -14.85
N SER A 72 1.45 -5.10 -15.73
CA SER A 72 1.56 -6.41 -16.40
C SER A 72 2.01 -7.53 -15.48
N GLN A 73 2.41 -7.21 -14.25
CA GLN A 73 2.83 -8.17 -13.24
C GLN A 73 2.12 -7.93 -11.91
N VAL A 74 1.91 -9.01 -11.18
CA VAL A 74 1.29 -9.03 -9.85
C VAL A 74 2.29 -9.63 -8.87
N MET A 75 2.44 -9.02 -7.70
CA MET A 75 3.24 -9.57 -6.62
C MET A 75 2.46 -10.67 -5.91
N LYS A 76 3.00 -11.88 -5.89
CA LYS A 76 2.48 -12.97 -5.07
C LYS A 76 3.34 -13.17 -3.83
N ASN A 77 2.74 -12.98 -2.66
CA ASN A 77 3.37 -13.19 -1.36
C ASN A 77 2.86 -14.51 -0.77
N SER A 78 3.67 -15.57 -0.81
CA SER A 78 3.30 -16.85 -0.23
C SER A 78 3.90 -16.99 1.17
N ARG A 79 3.03 -17.14 2.17
CA ARG A 79 3.39 -17.26 3.59
C ARG A 79 3.13 -18.66 4.07
N LEU A 80 4.19 -19.36 4.51
CA LEU A 80 4.03 -20.59 5.26
C LEU A 80 3.67 -20.22 6.71
N VAL A 81 2.53 -20.75 7.18
CA VAL A 81 2.00 -20.45 8.51
C VAL A 81 1.81 -21.75 9.27
N ASP A 82 2.35 -21.82 10.49
CA ASP A 82 2.09 -22.94 11.39
C ASP A 82 0.60 -23.00 11.74
N ASP A 83 -0.05 -24.14 11.56
CA ASP A 83 -1.49 -24.31 11.69
C ASP A 83 -1.96 -24.35 13.15
N ILE A 84 -1.04 -24.51 14.11
CA ILE A 84 -1.34 -24.57 15.55
C ILE A 84 -1.19 -23.19 16.18
N TYR A 85 -0.03 -22.54 15.98
CA TYR A 85 0.29 -21.27 16.63
C TYR A 85 0.04 -20.06 15.76
N LEU A 86 -0.37 -20.25 14.49
CA LEU A 86 -0.63 -19.22 13.49
C LEU A 86 0.55 -18.25 13.29
N ARG A 87 1.77 -18.78 13.43
CA ARG A 87 3.01 -18.02 13.23
C ARG A 87 3.53 -18.17 11.82
N LYS A 88 3.95 -17.09 11.22
CA LYS A 88 4.64 -17.09 9.93
C LYS A 88 6.01 -17.78 10.10
N LEU A 89 6.26 -18.82 9.34
CA LEU A 89 7.51 -19.58 9.34
C LEU A 89 8.44 -19.12 8.22
N HIS A 90 7.87 -18.77 7.08
CA HIS A 90 8.61 -18.35 5.89
C HIS A 90 7.73 -17.52 4.98
N VAL A 91 8.33 -16.59 4.26
CA VAL A 91 7.66 -15.77 3.25
C VAL A 91 8.47 -15.83 1.97
N THR A 92 7.80 -16.05 0.84
CA THR A 92 8.39 -15.91 -0.49
C THR A 92 7.66 -14.84 -1.28
N HIS A 93 8.39 -14.14 -2.12
CA HIS A 93 7.89 -13.12 -3.02
C HIS A 93 8.15 -13.55 -4.46
N GLU A 94 7.13 -13.50 -5.30
CA GLU A 94 7.19 -13.87 -6.70
C GLU A 94 6.43 -12.86 -7.54
N LEU A 95 7.02 -12.41 -8.66
CA LEU A 95 6.30 -11.65 -9.69
C LEU A 95 5.69 -12.66 -10.67
N VAL A 96 4.38 -12.61 -10.80
CA VAL A 96 3.64 -13.42 -11.77
C VAL A 96 3.04 -12.52 -12.83
N ASP A 97 3.00 -12.99 -14.07
CA ASP A 97 2.44 -12.22 -15.16
C ASP A 97 0.93 -12.01 -14.95
N ASN A 98 0.47 -10.83 -15.31
CA ASN A 98 -0.93 -10.48 -15.34
C ASN A 98 -1.41 -10.53 -16.79
N ASP A 99 -2.24 -11.52 -17.08
CA ASP A 99 -2.78 -11.76 -18.43
C ASP A 99 -3.93 -10.78 -18.79
N ASP A 100 -4.35 -9.93 -17.84
CA ASP A 100 -5.40 -8.96 -18.10
C ASP A 100 -4.92 -7.87 -19.06
N THR A 101 -5.70 -7.60 -20.08
CA THR A 101 -5.45 -6.47 -21.00
C THR A 101 -5.56 -5.16 -20.21
N ILE A 102 -4.50 -4.36 -20.20
CA ILE A 102 -4.49 -3.05 -19.55
C ILE A 102 -5.30 -2.09 -20.43
N PRO A 103 -6.48 -1.60 -19.99
CA PRO A 103 -7.27 -0.65 -20.74
C PRO A 103 -6.55 0.69 -20.88
N SER A 104 -6.90 1.43 -21.93
CA SER A 104 -6.49 2.83 -22.04
C SER A 104 -7.42 3.69 -21.17
N TYR A 105 -6.85 4.51 -20.30
CA TYR A 105 -7.60 5.41 -19.43
C TYR A 105 -7.39 6.86 -19.82
N ASP A 106 -8.50 7.62 -19.87
CA ASP A 106 -8.50 9.08 -19.87
C ASP A 106 -8.44 9.56 -18.40
N PHE A 107 -7.24 9.85 -17.91
CA PHE A 107 -7.02 10.23 -16.53
C PHE A 107 -7.74 11.54 -16.14
N GLY A 108 -7.91 12.45 -17.10
CA GLY A 108 -8.64 13.71 -16.88
C GLY A 108 -10.15 13.52 -16.68
N SER A 109 -10.70 12.34 -17.00
CA SER A 109 -12.13 12.06 -16.80
C SER A 109 -12.50 11.63 -15.38
N TYR A 110 -11.51 11.34 -14.52
CA TYR A 110 -11.73 10.93 -13.13
C TYR A 110 -11.72 12.14 -12.19
N ASP A 111 -12.61 12.12 -11.20
CA ASP A 111 -12.66 13.15 -10.15
C ASP A 111 -11.52 12.96 -9.15
N LEU A 112 -11.12 11.70 -8.90
CA LEU A 112 -10.06 11.32 -7.99
C LEU A 112 -9.24 10.17 -8.58
N ILE A 113 -7.93 10.30 -8.55
CA ILE A 113 -7.00 9.18 -8.78
C ILE A 113 -6.29 8.88 -7.46
N ILE A 114 -6.31 7.60 -7.06
CA ILE A 114 -5.63 7.11 -5.86
C ILE A 114 -4.49 6.19 -6.30
N ILE A 115 -3.28 6.55 -5.94
CA ILE A 115 -2.09 5.72 -6.19
C ILE A 115 -1.81 4.86 -4.95
N CYS A 116 -1.68 3.55 -5.18
CA CYS A 116 -1.27 2.54 -4.20
C CYS A 116 0.05 1.92 -4.67
N ASP A 117 1.16 2.53 -4.30
CA ASP A 117 2.49 2.22 -4.81
C ASP A 117 3.29 1.38 -3.82
N PHE A 118 3.35 0.08 -4.05
CA PHE A 118 4.12 -0.86 -3.22
C PHE A 118 5.53 -1.14 -3.77
N GLY A 119 5.91 -0.47 -4.88
CA GLY A 119 7.24 -0.60 -5.47
C GLY A 119 7.47 -1.88 -6.26
N HIS A 120 6.42 -2.46 -6.84
CA HIS A 120 6.50 -3.70 -7.63
C HIS A 120 6.46 -3.46 -9.15
N GLY A 121 6.59 -2.19 -9.59
CA GLY A 121 6.85 -1.85 -10.97
C GLY A 121 5.67 -1.34 -11.79
N THR A 122 4.44 -1.33 -11.27
CA THR A 122 3.29 -0.73 -11.97
C THR A 122 3.49 0.77 -12.21
N LEU A 123 4.03 1.48 -11.23
CA LEU A 123 4.23 2.93 -11.26
C LEU A 123 5.57 3.30 -11.92
N THR A 124 5.64 3.21 -13.27
CA THR A 124 6.82 3.68 -14.02
C THR A 124 6.93 5.20 -13.97
N LYS A 125 8.13 5.73 -14.27
CA LYS A 125 8.37 7.19 -14.30
C LYS A 125 7.44 7.89 -15.29
N GLU A 126 7.19 7.26 -16.44
CA GLU A 126 6.32 7.78 -17.51
C GLU A 126 4.85 7.84 -17.03
N LEU A 127 4.39 6.78 -16.37
CA LEU A 127 3.03 6.72 -15.83
C LEU A 127 2.84 7.75 -14.71
N ILE A 128 3.80 7.87 -13.78
CA ILE A 128 3.78 8.88 -12.73
C ILE A 128 3.72 10.29 -13.32
N ALA A 129 4.54 10.60 -14.32
CA ALA A 129 4.55 11.90 -14.98
C ALA A 129 3.21 12.20 -15.65
N LYS A 130 2.61 11.21 -16.32
CA LYS A 130 1.31 11.35 -16.97
C LYS A 130 0.18 11.56 -15.95
N LEU A 131 0.12 10.77 -14.88
CA LEU A 131 -0.83 10.92 -13.79
C LEU A 131 -0.72 12.29 -13.13
N SER A 132 0.51 12.73 -12.81
CA SER A 132 0.77 14.03 -12.21
C SER A 132 0.31 15.20 -13.09
N LYS A 133 0.33 15.04 -14.42
CA LYS A 133 -0.10 16.07 -15.37
C LYS A 133 -1.61 16.08 -15.58
N GLU A 134 -2.24 14.92 -15.68
CA GLU A 134 -3.61 14.77 -16.18
C GLU A 134 -4.66 14.63 -15.06
N ALA A 135 -4.28 14.13 -13.87
CA ALA A 135 -5.22 13.95 -12.77
C ALA A 135 -5.83 15.27 -12.30
N ARG A 136 -7.15 15.32 -12.08
CA ARG A 136 -7.82 16.45 -11.43
C ARG A 136 -7.43 16.55 -9.96
N TYR A 137 -7.51 15.44 -9.25
CA TYR A 137 -7.06 15.31 -7.87
C TYR A 137 -6.27 14.00 -7.72
N LEU A 138 -5.05 14.08 -7.19
CA LEU A 138 -4.12 12.95 -7.07
C LEU A 138 -3.81 12.69 -5.60
N ALA A 139 -4.30 11.56 -5.09
CA ALA A 139 -3.94 11.06 -3.77
C ALA A 139 -2.89 9.96 -3.91
N VAL A 140 -1.86 9.97 -3.07
CA VAL A 140 -0.73 9.05 -3.20
C VAL A 140 -0.39 8.41 -1.86
N ASN A 141 -0.27 7.07 -1.89
CA ASN A 141 0.45 6.28 -0.89
C ASN A 141 1.60 5.57 -1.58
N ALA A 142 2.83 5.72 -1.08
CA ALA A 142 3.99 4.99 -1.54
C ALA A 142 4.62 4.26 -0.36
N GLN A 143 4.67 2.93 -0.45
CA GLN A 143 5.05 2.07 0.66
C GLN A 143 6.50 1.59 0.55
N THR A 144 7.21 1.66 1.66
CA THR A 144 8.48 0.98 1.87
C THR A 144 8.21 -0.43 2.44
N ASN A 145 8.81 -1.44 1.83
CA ASN A 145 8.66 -2.83 2.25
C ASN A 145 9.97 -3.62 2.08
N ALA A 146 9.97 -4.90 2.48
CA ALA A 146 11.17 -5.73 2.43
C ALA A 146 11.71 -5.95 1.00
N THR A 147 10.86 -5.89 -0.02
CA THR A 147 11.28 -6.13 -1.42
C THR A 147 11.90 -4.91 -2.08
N ASN A 148 11.50 -3.69 -1.66
CA ASN A 148 12.06 -2.45 -2.18
C ASN A 148 13.09 -1.79 -1.25
N MET A 149 13.23 -2.26 0.00
CA MET A 149 14.26 -1.87 0.98
C MET A 149 14.43 -0.34 1.12
N GLY A 150 13.35 0.42 1.06
CA GLY A 150 13.38 1.89 1.17
C GLY A 150 13.71 2.64 -0.12
N PHE A 151 13.80 1.99 -1.26
CA PHE A 151 14.01 2.67 -2.55
C PHE A 151 12.71 3.19 -3.18
N ASN A 152 11.54 2.88 -2.60
CA ASN A 152 10.24 3.35 -3.09
C ASN A 152 9.74 4.55 -2.28
N LEU A 153 10.39 5.72 -2.48
CA LEU A 153 10.10 6.90 -1.70
C LEU A 153 8.96 7.74 -2.31
N ILE A 154 8.18 8.38 -1.43
CA ILE A 154 7.09 9.29 -1.81
C ILE A 154 7.61 10.51 -2.60
N THR A 155 8.86 10.90 -2.42
CA THR A 155 9.51 12.04 -3.10
C THR A 155 9.66 11.84 -4.61
N LYS A 156 9.46 10.64 -5.15
CA LYS A 156 9.41 10.43 -6.61
C LYS A 156 8.17 11.07 -7.26
N TYR A 157 7.16 11.44 -6.46
CA TYR A 157 5.95 12.14 -6.90
C TYR A 157 6.13 13.64 -6.74
N HIS A 158 6.45 14.34 -7.83
CA HIS A 158 6.65 15.79 -7.81
C HIS A 158 5.34 16.59 -7.62
N ARG A 159 4.19 15.95 -7.81
CA ARG A 159 2.87 16.46 -7.52
C ARG A 159 2.04 15.36 -6.87
N ALA A 160 1.47 15.67 -5.72
CA ALA A 160 0.35 14.99 -5.12
C ALA A 160 -0.52 16.04 -4.40
N ASP A 161 -1.82 15.93 -4.54
CA ASP A 161 -2.77 16.83 -3.86
C ASP A 161 -3.03 16.36 -2.42
N PHE A 162 -2.82 15.07 -2.16
CA PHE A 162 -2.92 14.44 -0.85
C PHE A 162 -1.97 13.25 -0.74
N VAL A 163 -1.27 13.16 0.37
CA VAL A 163 -0.31 12.07 0.66
C VAL A 163 -0.66 11.37 1.96
N VAL A 164 -0.54 10.04 1.96
CA VAL A 164 -0.58 9.25 3.20
C VAL A 164 0.61 8.32 3.19
N VAL A 165 1.40 8.36 4.26
CA VAL A 165 2.57 7.49 4.48
C VAL A 165 2.67 7.12 5.95
N ASP A 166 3.45 6.11 6.29
CA ASP A 166 3.81 5.85 7.67
C ASP A 166 5.02 6.68 8.14
N GLU A 167 5.30 6.66 9.44
CA GLU A 167 6.39 7.45 10.03
C GLU A 167 7.76 7.03 9.48
N LEU A 168 8.00 5.73 9.27
CA LEU A 168 9.26 5.25 8.71
C LEU A 168 9.45 5.72 7.27
N GLU A 169 8.40 5.62 6.47
CA GLU A 169 8.38 6.08 5.08
C GLU A 169 8.62 7.59 4.97
N ALA A 170 7.96 8.37 5.83
CA ALA A 170 8.16 9.82 5.89
C ALA A 170 9.61 10.17 6.26
N ARG A 171 10.18 9.53 7.28
CA ARG A 171 11.56 9.75 7.73
C ARG A 171 12.60 9.35 6.69
N LEU A 172 12.39 8.22 6.01
CA LEU A 172 13.25 7.79 4.91
C LEU A 172 13.22 8.81 3.76
N ALA A 173 12.03 9.29 3.42
CA ALA A 173 11.84 10.23 2.33
C ALA A 173 12.43 11.62 2.64
N ALA A 174 12.35 12.07 3.89
CA ALA A 174 12.94 13.32 4.36
C ALA A 174 14.44 13.22 4.69
N HIS A 175 15.01 12.00 4.71
CA HIS A 175 16.38 11.72 5.19
C HIS A 175 16.62 12.21 6.63
N ASP A 176 15.57 12.17 7.47
CA ASP A 176 15.62 12.59 8.86
C ASP A 176 15.08 11.48 9.78
N ARG A 177 16.02 10.80 10.46
CA ARG A 177 15.69 9.68 11.34
C ARG A 177 15.10 10.12 12.68
N ASP A 178 15.61 11.19 13.27
CA ASP A 178 15.46 11.49 14.70
C ASP A 178 14.78 12.85 14.97
N GLY A 179 14.55 13.67 13.94
CA GLY A 179 13.90 14.98 14.04
C GLY A 179 12.43 14.91 14.50
N ALA A 180 11.87 16.04 14.89
CA ALA A 180 10.45 16.15 15.19
C ALA A 180 9.62 15.78 13.96
N ILE A 181 8.50 15.09 14.16
CA ILE A 181 7.68 14.61 13.03
C ILE A 181 7.13 15.77 12.18
N GLU A 182 6.90 16.92 12.80
CA GLU A 182 6.48 18.14 12.12
C GLU A 182 7.56 18.64 11.15
N ASP A 183 8.83 18.61 11.56
CA ASP A 183 9.95 19.02 10.71
C ASP A 183 10.12 18.06 9.53
N VAL A 184 9.96 16.75 9.78
CA VAL A 184 9.95 15.72 8.74
C VAL A 184 8.84 15.99 7.72
N ILE A 185 7.62 16.28 8.17
CA ILE A 185 6.48 16.58 7.30
C ILE A 185 6.74 17.85 6.46
N LEU A 186 7.26 18.90 7.06
CA LEU A 186 7.57 20.14 6.36
C LEU A 186 8.67 19.95 5.31
N ALA A 187 9.67 19.12 5.59
CA ALA A 187 10.75 18.79 4.65
C ALA A 187 10.27 18.06 3.39
N LEU A 188 9.13 17.33 3.47
CA LEU A 188 8.55 16.65 2.31
C LEU A 188 7.79 17.58 1.36
N ASP A 189 7.45 18.79 1.77
CA ASP A 189 6.85 19.88 0.97
C ASP A 189 5.53 19.49 0.25
N PHE A 190 4.73 18.61 0.86
CA PHE A 190 3.38 18.32 0.37
C PHE A 190 2.34 19.21 1.04
N LYS A 191 1.40 19.75 0.25
CA LYS A 191 0.35 20.65 0.77
C LYS A 191 -0.58 19.98 1.76
N LYS A 192 -0.88 18.69 1.53
CA LYS A 192 -1.74 17.88 2.39
C LYS A 192 -1.10 16.51 2.58
N ILE A 193 -0.78 16.19 3.82
CA ILE A 193 -0.15 14.92 4.17
C ILE A 193 -0.69 14.40 5.50
N ILE A 194 -0.86 13.09 5.59
CA ILE A 194 -1.08 12.37 6.84
C ILE A 194 0.06 11.38 7.03
N VAL A 195 0.68 11.43 8.21
CA VAL A 195 1.67 10.44 8.64
C VAL A 195 1.08 9.59 9.74
N THR A 196 0.94 8.29 9.48
CA THR A 196 0.45 7.31 10.48
C THR A 196 1.60 6.83 11.36
N ARG A 197 1.34 6.65 12.67
CA ARG A 197 2.35 6.41 13.70
C ARG A 197 1.99 5.22 14.61
N GLY A 198 1.28 4.24 14.08
CA GLY A 198 0.84 3.06 14.82
C GLY A 198 0.10 3.43 16.11
N THR A 199 0.58 2.97 17.26
CA THR A 199 -0.04 3.25 18.57
C THR A 199 0.00 4.72 18.98
N GLN A 200 0.82 5.54 18.33
CA GLN A 200 0.86 7.00 18.57
C GLN A 200 -0.17 7.77 17.74
N GLY A 201 -0.98 7.07 16.92
CA GLY A 201 -2.02 7.68 16.12
C GLY A 201 -1.53 8.22 14.79
N ALA A 202 -1.85 9.45 14.44
CA ALA A 202 -1.47 10.09 13.20
C ALA A 202 -1.25 11.60 13.38
N VAL A 203 -0.44 12.17 12.50
CA VAL A 203 -0.23 13.61 12.37
C VAL A 203 -0.60 14.02 10.95
N GLY A 204 -1.52 14.97 10.82
CA GLY A 204 -1.93 15.57 9.55
C GLY A 204 -1.39 16.99 9.41
N PHE A 205 -1.17 17.42 8.17
CA PHE A 205 -0.86 18.78 7.80
C PHE A 205 -1.67 19.21 6.57
N ASP A 206 -2.39 20.33 6.70
CA ASP A 206 -3.09 21.03 5.62
C ASP A 206 -2.98 22.53 5.87
N GLY A 207 -1.75 23.06 5.88
CA GLY A 207 -1.45 24.44 6.31
C GLY A 207 -1.35 24.62 7.83
N ALA A 208 -1.92 23.70 8.62
CA ALA A 208 -1.78 23.61 10.07
C ALA A 208 -1.65 22.13 10.47
N PHE A 209 -0.99 21.88 11.61
CA PHE A 209 -0.86 20.52 12.15
C PHE A 209 -2.09 20.11 12.94
N GLU A 210 -2.57 18.89 12.67
CA GLU A 210 -3.57 18.19 13.46
C GLU A 210 -3.02 16.86 13.94
N ARG A 211 -3.34 16.47 15.18
CA ARG A 211 -2.95 15.19 15.77
C ARG A 211 -4.17 14.39 16.16
N GLN A 212 -4.15 13.11 15.81
CA GLN A 212 -5.16 12.15 16.22
C GLN A 212 -4.50 11.05 17.05
N THR A 213 -5.10 10.73 18.20
CA THR A 213 -4.68 9.60 19.02
C THR A 213 -5.11 8.28 18.38
N ALA A 214 -4.36 7.21 18.64
CA ALA A 214 -4.76 5.88 18.21
C ALA A 214 -6.06 5.45 18.92
N MET A 215 -6.91 4.73 18.22
CA MET A 215 -8.15 4.17 18.79
C MET A 215 -7.89 2.92 19.65
N THR A 216 -6.69 2.34 19.61
CA THR A 216 -6.31 1.13 20.34
C THR A 216 -4.85 1.15 20.74
N ASP A 217 -4.56 0.62 21.93
CA ASP A 217 -3.20 0.43 22.44
C ASP A 217 -2.55 -0.86 21.91
N LYS A 218 -3.32 -1.68 21.19
CA LYS A 218 -2.86 -2.95 20.64
C LYS A 218 -2.81 -2.86 19.12
N VAL A 219 -1.61 -2.86 18.57
CA VAL A 219 -1.39 -3.15 17.15
C VAL A 219 -1.39 -4.67 17.02
N ILE A 220 -2.34 -5.19 16.28
CA ILE A 220 -2.31 -6.59 15.86
C ILE A 220 -1.40 -6.62 14.64
N ASP A 221 -0.23 -7.24 14.79
CA ASP A 221 0.69 -7.45 13.67
C ASP A 221 -0.03 -8.28 12.59
N SER A 222 -0.07 -7.72 11.40
CA SER A 222 -0.74 -8.32 10.24
C SER A 222 0.23 -9.20 9.43
#